data_6021205eca6b177f4559083482b9eaba
#
_entry.id   6021205eca6b177f4559083482b9eaba
#
_cell.length_a   1.000
_cell.length_b   1.000
_cell.length_c   1.000
_cell.angle_alpha   90.00
_cell.angle_beta   90.00
_cell.angle_gamma   90.00
#
_symmetry.space_group_name_H-M   'P 1'
#
loop_
_entity.id
_entity.type
_entity.pdbx_description
1 polymer ?
#
loop_
_entity_poly.entity_id
_entity_poly.type
_entity_poly.pdbx_seq_one_letter_code
_entity_poly.pdbx_strand_id
1 'polypeptide(L)'
;MAPNNWIEWTGYAAATLTTLSFVPQAWLMLRTRDVSGISTGMYSVFTLGTALWLAWGLQIGVWSVVVANAITLTLAASILAMKLWMSRPA
;
A
#
# COMPACT_ATOMS: atom_id res chain seq x y z
N MET A 1 -13.01 13.97 -14.85
CA MET A 1 -12.86 14.75 -13.62
C MET A 1 -12.78 16.22 -13.93
N ALA A 2 -13.43 17.04 -13.15
CA ALA A 2 -13.37 18.48 -13.35
C ALA A 2 -11.92 18.96 -13.26
N PRO A 3 -11.52 19.92 -14.09
CA PRO A 3 -10.16 20.41 -14.08
C PRO A 3 -9.90 21.35 -12.89
N ASN A 4 -10.20 20.87 -11.71
CA ASN A 4 -9.97 21.62 -10.49
C ASN A 4 -8.63 21.22 -9.91
N ASN A 5 -7.62 22.04 -10.17
CA ASN A 5 -6.26 21.73 -9.77
C ASN A 5 -6.10 21.57 -8.28
N TRP A 6 -6.91 22.26 -7.48
CA TRP A 6 -6.84 22.16 -6.03
C TRP A 6 -7.14 20.73 -5.56
N ILE A 7 -8.18 20.12 -6.15
CA ILE A 7 -8.57 18.77 -5.79
C ILE A 7 -7.48 17.77 -6.20
N GLU A 8 -6.96 17.92 -7.40
CA GLU A 8 -5.90 17.03 -7.89
C GLU A 8 -4.63 17.16 -7.08
N TRP A 9 -4.20 18.40 -6.82
CA TRP A 9 -2.99 18.64 -6.04
C TRP A 9 -3.11 18.13 -4.62
N THR A 10 -4.29 18.26 -4.01
CA THR A 10 -4.54 17.69 -2.69
C THR A 10 -4.38 16.18 -2.70
N GLY A 11 -4.93 15.52 -3.73
CA GLY A 11 -4.80 14.07 -3.89
C GLY A 11 -3.36 13.63 -4.06
N TYR A 12 -2.61 14.31 -4.93
CA TYR A 12 -1.20 13.97 -5.13
C TYR A 12 -0.36 14.25 -3.90
N ALA A 13 -0.62 15.34 -3.21
CA ALA A 13 0.11 15.65 -1.97
C ALA A 13 -0.13 14.59 -0.91
N ALA A 14 -1.39 14.23 -0.70
CA ALA A 14 -1.75 13.21 0.29
C ALA A 14 -1.14 11.85 -0.06
N ALA A 15 -1.27 11.45 -1.32
CA ALA A 15 -0.72 10.18 -1.80
C ALA A 15 0.80 10.13 -1.64
N THR A 16 1.47 11.22 -1.97
CA THR A 16 2.92 11.31 -1.84
C THR A 16 3.36 11.17 -0.39
N LEU A 17 2.72 11.92 0.50
CA LEU A 17 3.10 11.89 1.92
C LEU A 17 2.86 10.53 2.55
N THR A 18 1.70 9.93 2.29
CA THR A 18 1.39 8.63 2.88
C THR A 18 2.28 7.53 2.31
N THR A 19 2.55 7.56 1.01
CA THR A 19 3.42 6.59 0.37
C THR A 19 4.86 6.73 0.86
N LEU A 20 5.37 7.96 0.94
CA LEU A 20 6.72 8.20 1.44
C LEU A 20 6.88 7.81 2.89
N SER A 21 5.83 7.91 3.70
CA SER A 21 5.90 7.49 5.10
C SER A 21 5.93 5.98 5.23
N PHE A 22 5.32 5.26 4.29
CA PHE A 22 5.23 3.81 4.34
C PHE A 22 6.41 3.10 3.68
N VAL A 23 6.89 3.63 2.54
CA VAL A 23 7.89 2.94 1.71
C VAL A 23 9.19 2.62 2.46
N PRO A 24 9.79 3.58 3.19
CA PRO A 24 11.04 3.26 3.90
C PRO A 24 10.88 2.15 4.91
N GLN A 25 9.77 2.13 5.64
CA GLN A 25 9.53 1.12 6.66
C GLN A 25 9.25 -0.24 6.03
N ALA A 26 8.49 -0.26 4.95
CA ALA A 26 8.26 -1.49 4.21
C ALA A 26 9.55 -2.06 3.64
N TRP A 27 10.39 -1.19 3.08
CA TRP A 27 11.69 -1.58 2.56
C TRP A 27 12.57 -2.20 3.65
N LEU A 28 12.60 -1.57 4.82
CA LEU A 28 13.37 -2.08 5.94
C LEU A 28 12.90 -3.47 6.36
N MET A 29 11.58 -3.68 6.47
CA MET A 29 11.03 -4.99 6.81
C MET A 29 11.42 -6.05 5.79
N LEU A 30 11.32 -5.73 4.51
CA LEU A 30 11.66 -6.67 3.45
C LEU A 30 13.16 -6.99 3.44
N ARG A 31 13.98 -5.99 3.66
CA ARG A 31 15.42 -6.13 3.65
C ARG A 31 15.94 -6.92 4.82
N THR A 32 15.43 -6.66 6.02
CA THR A 32 15.87 -7.34 7.23
C THR A 32 15.13 -8.64 7.50
N ARG A 33 14.02 -8.87 6.78
CA ARG A 33 13.13 -10.00 6.98
C ARG A 33 12.54 -10.06 8.40
N ASP A 34 12.49 -8.91 9.05
CA ASP A 34 11.91 -8.82 10.39
C ASP A 34 10.45 -8.40 10.30
N VAL A 35 9.57 -9.39 10.35
CA VAL A 35 8.13 -9.18 10.31
C VAL A 35 7.47 -9.53 11.64
N SER A 36 8.25 -9.60 12.71
CA SER A 36 7.75 -10.03 14.01
C SER A 36 6.72 -9.08 14.60
N GLY A 37 6.78 -7.80 14.27
CA GLY A 37 5.83 -6.81 14.77
C GLY A 37 4.55 -6.69 13.95
N ILE A 38 4.34 -7.54 12.96
CA ILE A 38 3.23 -7.42 12.04
C ILE A 38 2.12 -8.40 12.41
N SER A 39 0.89 -7.87 12.49
CA SER A 39 -0.30 -8.71 12.63
C SER A 39 -0.72 -9.23 11.26
N THR A 40 -0.78 -10.54 11.12
CA THR A 40 -1.23 -11.16 9.87
C THR A 40 -2.65 -10.75 9.53
N GLY A 41 -3.53 -10.70 10.53
CA GLY A 41 -4.92 -10.28 10.31
C GLY A 41 -5.01 -8.85 9.81
N MET A 42 -4.29 -7.94 10.47
CA MET A 42 -4.30 -6.53 10.09
C MET A 42 -3.75 -6.34 8.68
N TYR A 43 -2.64 -6.97 8.36
CA TYR A 43 -2.05 -6.82 7.04
C TYR A 43 -2.89 -7.47 5.94
N SER A 44 -3.61 -8.55 6.26
CA SER A 44 -4.52 -9.16 5.30
C SER A 44 -5.66 -8.22 4.95
N VAL A 45 -6.27 -7.59 5.94
CA VAL A 45 -7.35 -6.62 5.72
C VAL A 45 -6.81 -5.39 5.01
N PHE A 46 -5.66 -4.90 5.41
CA PHE A 46 -5.03 -3.74 4.80
C PHE A 46 -4.70 -4.00 3.32
N THR A 47 -4.13 -5.15 3.02
CA THR A 47 -3.79 -5.52 1.64
C THR A 47 -5.03 -5.63 0.78
N LEU A 48 -6.09 -6.25 1.30
CA LEU A 48 -7.34 -6.35 0.58
C LEU A 48 -7.95 -4.97 0.33
N GLY A 49 -7.97 -4.12 1.35
CA GLY A 49 -8.48 -2.77 1.22
C GLY A 49 -7.71 -1.95 0.20
N THR A 50 -6.39 -2.10 0.20
CA THR A 50 -5.53 -1.41 -0.77
C THR A 50 -5.83 -1.88 -2.20
N ALA A 51 -6.05 -3.18 -2.37
CA ALA A 51 -6.40 -3.73 -3.68
C ALA A 51 -7.74 -3.17 -4.17
N LEU A 52 -8.72 -3.03 -3.27
CA LEU A 52 -10.02 -2.45 -3.62
C LEU A 52 -9.91 -0.98 -3.97
N TRP A 53 -9.09 -0.22 -3.25
CA TRP A 53 -8.82 1.18 -3.59
C TRP A 53 -8.18 1.32 -4.97
N LEU A 54 -7.24 0.43 -5.28
CA LEU A 54 -6.61 0.43 -6.59
C LEU A 54 -7.64 0.15 -7.68
N ALA A 55 -8.50 -0.85 -7.49
CA ALA A 55 -9.54 -1.17 -8.44
C ALA A 55 -10.50 0.00 -8.65
N TRP A 56 -10.89 0.65 -7.56
CA TRP A 56 -11.77 1.82 -7.62
C TRP A 56 -11.11 2.97 -8.37
N GLY A 57 -9.84 3.23 -8.08
CA GLY A 57 -9.09 4.29 -8.76
C GLY A 57 -8.97 4.05 -10.24
N LEU A 58 -8.75 2.80 -10.65
CA LEU A 58 -8.69 2.43 -12.06
C LEU A 58 -10.04 2.61 -12.75
N GLN A 59 -11.14 2.29 -12.06
CA GLN A 59 -12.49 2.38 -12.63
C GLN A 59 -12.89 3.83 -12.90
N ILE A 60 -12.49 4.75 -12.06
CA ILE A 60 -12.88 6.15 -12.22
C ILE A 60 -11.75 7.04 -12.72
N GLY A 61 -10.56 6.48 -12.94
CA GLY A 61 -9.45 7.22 -13.52
C GLY A 61 -8.79 8.23 -12.61
N VAL A 62 -8.74 7.95 -11.32
CA VAL A 62 -8.06 8.83 -10.35
C VAL A 62 -6.62 8.34 -10.17
N TRP A 63 -5.72 8.93 -10.94
CA TRP A 63 -4.36 8.42 -11.05
C TRP A 63 -3.53 8.54 -9.78
N SER A 64 -3.78 9.55 -8.94
CA SER A 64 -3.09 9.65 -7.65
C SER A 64 -3.40 8.44 -6.77
N VAL A 65 -4.64 8.00 -6.77
CA VAL A 65 -5.06 6.81 -6.02
C VAL A 65 -4.47 5.56 -6.65
N VAL A 66 -4.46 5.47 -7.97
CA VAL A 66 -3.91 4.31 -8.69
C VAL A 66 -2.43 4.12 -8.36
N VAL A 67 -1.63 5.16 -8.52
CA VAL A 67 -0.19 5.06 -8.32
C VAL A 67 0.15 4.75 -6.87
N ALA A 68 -0.44 5.47 -5.94
CA ALA A 68 -0.15 5.27 -4.51
C ALA A 68 -0.53 3.87 -4.06
N ASN A 69 -1.70 3.39 -4.48
CA ASN A 69 -2.16 2.08 -4.05
C ASN A 69 -1.46 0.95 -4.79
N ALA A 70 -1.02 1.16 -6.01
CA ALA A 70 -0.20 0.16 -6.71
C ALA A 70 1.12 -0.07 -5.98
N ILE A 71 1.79 1.00 -5.57
CA ILE A 71 3.03 0.91 -4.80
C ILE A 71 2.78 0.25 -3.45
N THR A 72 1.78 0.73 -2.73
CA THR A 72 1.44 0.22 -1.41
C THR A 72 1.03 -1.25 -1.46
N LEU A 73 0.23 -1.63 -2.45
CA LEU A 73 -0.22 -3.01 -2.61
C LEU A 73 0.97 -3.94 -2.86
N THR A 74 1.89 -3.54 -3.72
CA THR A 74 3.08 -4.34 -4.02
C THR A 74 3.88 -4.59 -2.74
N LEU A 75 4.12 -3.54 -1.96
CA LEU A 75 4.90 -3.66 -0.74
C LEU A 75 4.14 -4.42 0.34
N ALA A 76 2.87 -4.10 0.55
CA ALA A 76 2.06 -4.75 1.57
C ALA A 76 1.88 -6.23 1.28
N ALA A 77 1.60 -6.59 0.03
CA ALA A 77 1.46 -7.98 -0.37
C ALA A 77 2.77 -8.74 -0.20
N SER A 78 3.90 -8.11 -0.51
CA SER A 78 5.22 -8.72 -0.31
C SER A 78 5.50 -8.97 1.16
N ILE A 79 5.17 -8.01 2.03
CA ILE A 79 5.36 -8.16 3.46
C ILE A 79 4.44 -9.25 4.01
N LEU A 80 3.17 -9.25 3.59
CA LEU A 80 2.21 -10.27 4.03
C LEU A 80 2.66 -11.66 3.58
N ALA A 81 3.10 -11.79 2.34
CA ALA A 81 3.59 -13.06 1.83
C ALA A 81 4.79 -13.55 2.64
N MET A 82 5.72 -12.65 2.97
CA MET A 82 6.88 -12.98 3.80
C MET A 82 6.43 -13.43 5.19
N LYS A 83 5.49 -12.71 5.79
CA LYS A 83 4.96 -13.05 7.12
C LYS A 83 4.33 -14.44 7.12
N LEU A 84 3.50 -14.73 6.13
CA LEU A 84 2.83 -16.02 6.03
C LEU A 84 3.84 -17.14 5.78
N TRP A 85 4.83 -16.89 4.92
CA TRP A 85 5.84 -17.89 4.61
C TRP A 85 6.70 -18.22 5.84
N MET A 86 7.11 -17.20 6.56
CA MET A 86 7.98 -17.37 7.75
C MET A 86 7.23 -17.90 8.96
N SER A 87 5.90 -17.79 8.99
CA SER A 87 5.08 -18.24 10.12
C SER A 87 4.51 -19.64 9.94
N ARG A 88 4.70 -20.26 8.76
CA ARG A 88 4.16 -21.60 8.56
C ARG A 88 4.94 -22.63 9.39
N PRO A 89 4.28 -23.72 9.79
CA PRO A 89 4.96 -24.77 10.54
C PRO A 89 6.14 -25.37 9.77
N ALA A 90 7.18 -25.70 10.51
CA ALA A 90 8.36 -26.34 9.91
C ALA A 90 8.04 -27.77 9.46
#